data_41a45694a851ed1b4a27907743a02a5d
#
_entry.id   41a45694a851ed1b4a27907743a02a5d
#
_cell.length_a   1.000
_cell.length_b   1.000
_cell.length_c   1.000
_cell.angle_alpha   90.00
_cell.angle_beta   90.00
_cell.angle_gamma   90.00
#
_symmetry.space_group_name_H-M   'P 1'
#
loop_
_entity.id
_entity.type
_entity.pdbx_description
1 polymer ?
#
loop_
_entity_poly.entity_id
_entity_poly.type
_entity_poly.pdbx_seq_one_letter_code
_entity_poly.pdbx_strand_id
1 'polypeptide(L)'
;VIFAELINTAIETVVDLFVDVYHPKAKISKDVAAGAVVLAACNALVVGYFIFFKEENLKAISDSIFNNMVKSPMHLAFVAIMLVVIAVISMKAGCSKKTERGELVKEGFVPSGQSAIAFAALTAVWLNSKDIVTFTLALILSILVVENRVGSNARTKAEIVFGACMGVLIVLLIYGLTIFKIQ
;
A
#
# COMPACT_ATOMS: atom_id res chain seq x y z
N VAL A 1 6.33 -13.43 14.30
CA VAL A 1 7.31 -13.27 13.22
C VAL A 1 8.22 -12.08 13.51
N ILE A 2 7.69 -10.85 13.63
CA ILE A 2 8.50 -9.62 13.85
C ILE A 2 9.46 -9.76 15.05
N PHE A 3 9.02 -10.33 16.15
CA PHE A 3 9.89 -10.54 17.31
C PHE A 3 11.04 -11.52 17.01
N ALA A 4 10.79 -12.56 16.23
CA ALA A 4 11.82 -13.50 15.80
C ALA A 4 12.84 -12.81 14.87
N GLU A 5 12.39 -11.95 13.96
CA GLU A 5 13.24 -11.14 13.08
C GLU A 5 14.14 -10.19 13.88
N LEU A 6 13.59 -9.51 14.90
CA LEU A 6 14.39 -8.63 15.74
C LEU A 6 15.48 -9.38 16.51
N ILE A 7 15.17 -10.58 17.02
CA ILE A 7 16.17 -11.44 17.68
C ILE A 7 17.22 -11.92 16.68
N ASN A 8 16.81 -12.34 15.47
CA ASN A 8 17.75 -12.74 14.43
C ASN A 8 18.74 -11.62 14.12
N THR A 9 18.24 -10.42 13.88
CA THR A 9 19.06 -9.23 13.59
C THR A 9 20.01 -8.90 14.75
N ALA A 10 19.55 -9.03 16.00
CA ALA A 10 20.40 -8.82 17.17
C ALA A 10 21.53 -9.86 17.24
N ILE A 11 21.23 -11.15 17.00
CA ILE A 11 22.23 -12.23 16.97
C ILE A 11 23.24 -11.99 15.84
N GLU A 12 22.80 -11.65 14.64
CA GLU A 12 23.67 -11.33 13.50
C GLU A 12 24.60 -10.17 13.85
N THR A 13 24.07 -9.09 14.41
CA THR A 13 24.86 -7.92 14.81
C THR A 13 25.90 -8.25 15.88
N VAL A 14 25.52 -9.04 16.90
CA VAL A 14 26.44 -9.46 17.94
C VAL A 14 27.54 -10.36 17.37
N VAL A 15 27.20 -11.32 16.53
CA VAL A 15 28.20 -12.20 15.90
C VAL A 15 29.17 -11.41 15.05
N ASP A 16 28.68 -10.44 14.26
CA ASP A 16 29.51 -9.59 13.40
C ASP A 16 30.41 -8.63 14.19
N LEU A 17 30.02 -8.26 15.41
CA LEU A 17 30.83 -7.42 16.28
C LEU A 17 32.08 -8.15 16.81
N PHE A 18 32.00 -9.48 16.98
CA PHE A 18 33.09 -10.27 17.58
C PHE A 18 33.87 -11.14 16.58
N VAL A 19 33.39 -11.26 15.34
CA VAL A 19 33.96 -12.20 14.37
C VAL A 19 34.22 -11.50 13.04
N ASP A 20 35.44 -10.99 12.88
CA ASP A 20 35.88 -10.33 11.64
C ASP A 20 36.28 -11.30 10.51
N VAL A 21 36.55 -12.58 10.84
CA VAL A 21 36.98 -13.61 9.91
C VAL A 21 36.00 -14.78 9.96
N TYR A 22 35.83 -15.50 8.84
CA TYR A 22 34.96 -16.66 8.78
C TYR A 22 35.24 -17.66 9.91
N HIS A 23 34.22 -17.92 10.70
CA HIS A 23 34.25 -18.89 11.78
C HIS A 23 33.03 -19.84 11.69
N PRO A 24 33.23 -21.17 11.63
CA PRO A 24 32.14 -22.13 11.42
C PRO A 24 31.03 -22.03 12.48
N LYS A 25 31.36 -21.80 13.75
CA LYS A 25 30.35 -21.63 14.83
C LYS A 25 29.55 -20.34 14.69
N ALA A 26 30.16 -19.26 14.21
CA ALA A 26 29.47 -18.01 13.93
C ALA A 26 28.45 -18.19 12.83
N LYS A 27 28.80 -18.89 11.75
CA LYS A 27 27.87 -19.26 10.69
C LYS A 27 26.71 -20.08 11.22
N ILE A 28 26.97 -21.12 12.00
CA ILE A 28 25.93 -21.98 12.59
C ILE A 28 24.97 -21.13 13.46
N SER A 29 25.48 -20.19 14.27
CA SER A 29 24.62 -19.33 15.09
C SER A 29 23.70 -18.46 14.25
N LYS A 30 24.17 -17.87 13.17
CA LYS A 30 23.36 -17.10 12.22
C LYS A 30 22.33 -17.98 11.52
N ASP A 31 22.72 -19.14 11.02
CA ASP A 31 21.82 -20.08 10.33
C ASP A 31 20.71 -20.57 11.27
N VAL A 32 21.00 -20.83 12.55
CA VAL A 32 20.01 -21.23 13.56
C VAL A 32 19.03 -20.10 13.86
N ALA A 33 19.54 -18.86 14.00
CA ALA A 33 18.69 -17.69 14.22
C ALA A 33 17.75 -17.43 13.03
N ALA A 34 18.27 -17.49 11.81
CA ALA A 34 17.46 -17.41 10.59
C ALA A 34 16.43 -18.55 10.49
N GLY A 35 16.83 -19.78 10.85
CA GLY A 35 15.93 -20.94 10.92
C GLY A 35 14.77 -20.73 11.89
N ALA A 36 15.01 -20.10 13.03
CA ALA A 36 13.96 -19.76 14.00
C ALA A 36 12.92 -18.78 13.43
N VAL A 37 13.35 -17.82 12.58
CA VAL A 37 12.45 -16.91 11.88
C VAL A 37 11.55 -17.68 10.90
N VAL A 38 12.14 -18.60 10.12
CA VAL A 38 11.38 -19.43 9.19
C VAL A 38 10.34 -20.28 9.93
N LEU A 39 10.70 -20.90 11.05
CA LEU A 39 9.76 -21.66 11.88
C LEU A 39 8.64 -20.77 12.42
N ALA A 40 8.95 -19.55 12.88
CA ALA A 40 7.95 -18.60 13.35
C ALA A 40 6.99 -18.17 12.21
N ALA A 41 7.51 -17.98 11.00
CA ALA A 41 6.70 -17.67 9.82
C ALA A 41 5.79 -18.84 9.42
N CYS A 42 6.32 -20.06 9.37
CA CYS A 42 5.52 -21.26 9.10
C CYS A 42 4.41 -21.44 10.14
N ASN A 43 4.72 -21.28 11.42
CA ASN A 43 3.72 -21.35 12.50
C ASN A 43 2.63 -20.28 12.33
N ALA A 44 3.00 -19.04 11.99
CA ALA A 44 2.04 -17.97 11.74
C ALA A 44 1.12 -18.30 10.55
N LEU A 45 1.65 -18.90 9.48
CA LEU A 45 0.85 -19.34 8.34
C LEU A 45 -0.13 -20.45 8.72
N VAL A 46 0.31 -21.44 9.51
CA VAL A 46 -0.55 -22.55 9.98
C VAL A 46 -1.67 -22.00 10.87
N VAL A 47 -1.34 -21.15 11.83
CA VAL A 47 -2.34 -20.53 12.72
C VAL A 47 -3.29 -19.65 11.91
N GLY A 48 -2.75 -18.84 10.99
CA GLY A 48 -3.57 -18.04 10.07
C GLY A 48 -4.53 -18.90 9.26
N TYR A 49 -4.04 -20.01 8.71
CA TYR A 49 -4.88 -20.96 7.97
C TYR A 49 -6.05 -21.46 8.84
N PHE A 50 -5.78 -21.96 10.05
CA PHE A 50 -6.84 -22.48 10.93
C PHE A 50 -7.83 -21.39 11.39
N ILE A 51 -7.39 -20.15 11.55
CA ILE A 51 -8.27 -19.05 11.96
C ILE A 51 -9.13 -18.56 10.78
N PHE A 52 -8.53 -18.36 9.60
CA PHE A 52 -9.21 -17.74 8.47
C PHE A 52 -10.03 -18.71 7.65
N PHE A 53 -9.64 -19.99 7.54
CA PHE A 53 -10.34 -21.00 6.72
C PHE A 53 -11.40 -21.80 7.45
N LYS A 54 -11.79 -21.45 8.69
CA LYS A 54 -13.04 -21.93 9.26
C LYS A 54 -14.20 -21.29 8.50
N GLU A 55 -15.12 -22.09 7.98
CA GLU A 55 -16.28 -21.59 7.21
C GLU A 55 -17.12 -20.53 7.98
N GLU A 56 -17.26 -20.72 9.29
CA GLU A 56 -17.96 -19.77 10.16
C GLU A 56 -17.26 -18.40 10.23
N ASN A 57 -15.93 -18.40 10.32
CA ASN A 57 -15.13 -17.17 10.37
C ASN A 57 -15.10 -16.48 9.01
N LEU A 58 -15.01 -17.23 7.92
CA LEU A 58 -15.07 -16.70 6.56
C LEU A 58 -16.41 -16.02 6.28
N LYS A 59 -17.53 -16.63 6.67
CA LYS A 59 -18.87 -16.03 6.56
C LYS A 59 -18.97 -14.78 7.43
N ALA A 60 -18.57 -14.86 8.70
CA ALA A 60 -18.64 -13.72 9.62
C ALA A 60 -17.75 -12.55 9.16
N ILE A 61 -16.54 -12.81 8.65
CA ILE A 61 -15.64 -11.81 8.09
C ILE A 61 -16.23 -11.23 6.79
N SER A 62 -16.74 -12.08 5.90
CA SER A 62 -17.38 -11.66 4.65
C SER A 62 -18.58 -10.77 4.93
N ASP A 63 -19.49 -11.19 5.80
CA ASP A 63 -20.69 -10.44 6.15
C ASP A 63 -20.35 -9.14 6.89
N SER A 64 -19.39 -9.15 7.79
CA SER A 64 -18.91 -7.94 8.47
C SER A 64 -18.23 -6.97 7.51
N ILE A 65 -17.36 -7.44 6.64
CA ILE A 65 -16.69 -6.61 5.66
C ILE A 65 -17.72 -6.03 4.67
N PHE A 66 -18.57 -6.87 4.08
CA PHE A 66 -19.55 -6.42 3.11
C PHE A 66 -20.58 -5.46 3.74
N ASN A 67 -21.16 -5.81 4.89
CA ASN A 67 -22.16 -4.97 5.53
C ASN A 67 -21.59 -3.66 6.07
N ASN A 68 -20.39 -3.67 6.65
CA ASN A 68 -19.77 -2.46 7.18
C ASN A 68 -19.15 -1.59 6.09
N MET A 69 -18.53 -2.18 5.05
CA MET A 69 -18.00 -1.42 3.93
C MET A 69 -19.09 -0.72 3.12
N VAL A 70 -20.18 -1.43 2.84
CA VAL A 70 -21.27 -0.90 2.02
C VAL A 70 -22.11 0.12 2.79
N LYS A 71 -22.26 -0.04 4.11
CA LYS A 71 -23.06 0.85 4.96
C LYS A 71 -22.31 2.08 5.47
N SER A 72 -20.98 2.07 5.50
CA SER A 72 -20.20 3.21 5.97
C SER A 72 -19.44 3.89 4.82
N PRO A 73 -19.87 5.09 4.43
CA PRO A 73 -19.18 5.87 3.38
C PRO A 73 -17.70 6.09 3.66
N MET A 74 -17.32 6.17 4.93
CA MET A 74 -15.95 6.38 5.37
C MET A 74 -15.04 5.17 5.07
N HIS A 75 -15.52 3.95 5.30
CA HIS A 75 -14.75 2.73 4.98
C HIS A 75 -14.60 2.56 3.46
N LEU A 76 -15.62 2.91 2.71
CA LEU A 76 -15.57 2.86 1.25
C LEU A 76 -14.51 3.82 0.69
N ALA A 77 -14.46 5.05 1.22
CA ALA A 77 -13.44 6.04 0.87
C ALA A 77 -12.02 5.54 1.18
N PHE A 78 -11.83 4.96 2.37
CA PHE A 78 -10.54 4.41 2.78
C PHE A 78 -10.07 3.30 1.83
N VAL A 79 -10.93 2.34 1.52
CA VAL A 79 -10.60 1.23 0.59
C VAL A 79 -10.30 1.76 -0.80
N ALA A 80 -11.08 2.73 -1.29
CA ALA A 80 -10.85 3.34 -2.60
C ALA A 80 -9.48 4.01 -2.67
N ILE A 81 -9.10 4.79 -1.66
CA ILE A 81 -7.79 5.44 -1.60
C ILE A 81 -6.66 4.41 -1.51
N MET A 82 -6.81 3.35 -0.70
CA MET A 82 -5.82 2.28 -0.61
C MET A 82 -5.61 1.57 -1.95
N LEU A 83 -6.66 1.31 -2.70
CA LEU A 83 -6.56 0.72 -4.04
C LEU A 83 -5.85 1.66 -5.03
N VAL A 84 -6.08 2.97 -4.95
CA VAL A 84 -5.33 3.95 -5.74
C VAL A 84 -3.84 3.90 -5.41
N VAL A 85 -3.49 3.83 -4.12
CA VAL A 85 -2.09 3.72 -3.67
C VAL A 85 -1.44 2.45 -4.23
N ILE A 86 -2.11 1.30 -4.11
CA ILE A 86 -1.62 0.02 -4.63
C ILE A 86 -1.45 0.08 -6.15
N ALA A 87 -2.42 0.64 -6.88
CA ALA A 87 -2.35 0.78 -8.34
C ALA A 87 -1.15 1.64 -8.76
N VAL A 88 -0.91 2.77 -8.09
CA VAL A 88 0.24 3.64 -8.35
C VAL A 88 1.56 2.93 -8.07
N ILE A 89 1.67 2.23 -6.95
CA ILE A 89 2.88 1.48 -6.59
C ILE A 89 3.15 0.37 -7.61
N SER A 90 2.12 -0.38 -8.01
CA SER A 90 2.23 -1.45 -9.01
C SER A 90 2.69 -0.93 -10.36
N MET A 91 2.10 0.19 -10.83
CA MET A 91 2.53 0.82 -12.08
C MET A 91 3.97 1.35 -11.99
N LYS A 92 4.34 1.94 -10.87
CA LYS A 92 5.71 2.41 -10.64
C LYS A 92 6.71 1.26 -10.61
N ALA A 93 6.37 0.15 -9.98
CA ALA A 93 7.22 -1.06 -9.94
C ALA A 93 7.38 -1.68 -11.33
N GLY A 94 6.32 -1.73 -12.13
CA GLY A 94 6.36 -2.26 -13.50
C GLY A 94 7.15 -1.40 -14.48
N CYS A 95 7.23 -0.08 -14.25
CA CYS A 95 7.94 0.86 -15.13
C CYS A 95 9.36 1.21 -14.64
N SER A 96 9.85 0.55 -13.59
CA SER A 96 11.18 0.80 -13.03
C SER A 96 12.07 -0.41 -13.31
N LYS A 97 13.16 -0.21 -14.09
CA LYS A 97 14.20 -1.23 -14.29
C LYS A 97 15.45 -0.89 -13.49
N LYS A 98 16.10 -1.92 -12.96
CA LYS A 98 17.45 -1.80 -12.38
C LYS A 98 18.47 -1.70 -13.49
N THR A 99 19.30 -0.66 -13.47
CA THR A 99 20.50 -0.55 -14.29
C THR A 99 21.59 -1.47 -13.74
N GLU A 100 22.59 -1.84 -14.55
CA GLU A 100 23.76 -2.65 -14.14
C GLU A 100 24.50 -2.10 -12.92
N ARG A 101 24.37 -0.81 -12.63
CA ARG A 101 24.92 -0.15 -11.43
C ARG A 101 24.01 -0.24 -10.20
N GLY A 102 22.87 -0.97 -10.27
CA GLY A 102 21.93 -1.09 -9.16
C GLY A 102 21.01 0.11 -8.96
N GLU A 103 21.08 1.14 -9.79
CA GLU A 103 20.22 2.32 -9.73
C GLU A 103 18.87 2.03 -10.42
N LEU A 104 17.78 2.48 -9.78
CA LEU A 104 16.44 2.40 -10.36
C LEU A 104 16.24 3.54 -11.36
N VAL A 105 16.28 3.22 -12.64
CA VAL A 105 15.99 4.19 -13.71
C VAL A 105 14.55 4.07 -14.13
N LYS A 106 13.91 5.22 -14.30
CA LYS A 106 12.54 5.32 -14.80
C LYS A 106 12.54 5.05 -16.31
N GLU A 107 11.99 3.91 -16.72
CA GLU A 107 11.67 3.65 -18.12
C GLU A 107 10.16 3.80 -18.33
N GLY A 108 9.76 4.82 -19.09
CA GLY A 108 8.39 5.01 -19.53
C GLY A 108 7.55 6.01 -18.76
N PHE A 109 6.30 6.09 -19.14
CA PHE A 109 5.30 6.99 -18.57
C PHE A 109 4.75 6.43 -17.26
N VAL A 110 4.97 7.14 -16.16
CA VAL A 110 4.52 6.73 -14.82
C VAL A 110 3.61 7.80 -14.23
N PRO A 111 2.37 7.45 -13.88
CA PRO A 111 1.44 8.43 -13.29
C PRO A 111 1.99 9.03 -11.99
N SER A 112 1.66 10.29 -11.75
CA SER A 112 2.00 10.97 -10.51
C SER A 112 1.15 10.41 -9.35
N GLY A 113 1.78 9.69 -8.43
CA GLY A 113 1.09 9.09 -7.29
C GLY A 113 0.44 10.11 -6.37
N GLN A 114 1.08 11.26 -6.18
CA GLN A 114 0.53 12.30 -5.29
C GLN A 114 -0.71 12.97 -5.90
N SER A 115 -0.71 13.23 -7.21
CA SER A 115 -1.92 13.74 -7.87
C SER A 115 -3.04 12.71 -7.88
N ALA A 116 -2.72 11.41 -8.07
CA ALA A 116 -3.71 10.35 -8.01
C ALA A 116 -4.38 10.27 -6.64
N ILE A 117 -3.60 10.31 -5.55
CA ILE A 117 -4.12 10.26 -4.17
C ILE A 117 -4.92 11.52 -3.85
N ALA A 118 -4.42 12.72 -4.23
CA ALA A 118 -5.10 13.99 -3.96
C ALA A 118 -6.49 14.04 -4.63
N PHE A 119 -6.57 13.67 -5.90
CA PHE A 119 -7.84 13.67 -6.63
C PHE A 119 -8.75 12.50 -6.24
N ALA A 120 -8.21 11.37 -5.82
CA ALA A 120 -9.01 10.30 -5.20
C ALA A 120 -9.66 10.76 -3.90
N ALA A 121 -8.91 11.42 -3.03
CA ALA A 121 -9.43 12.00 -1.79
C ALA A 121 -10.48 13.08 -2.06
N LEU A 122 -10.23 13.98 -3.01
CA LEU A 122 -11.20 14.99 -3.45
C LEU A 122 -12.52 14.35 -3.91
N THR A 123 -12.43 13.32 -4.75
CA THR A 123 -13.61 12.61 -5.26
C THR A 123 -14.36 11.89 -4.15
N ALA A 124 -13.64 11.26 -3.22
CA ALA A 124 -14.25 10.62 -2.06
C ALA A 124 -14.96 11.63 -1.14
N VAL A 125 -14.37 12.80 -0.93
CA VAL A 125 -15.01 13.91 -0.19
C VAL A 125 -16.27 14.38 -0.92
N TRP A 126 -16.21 14.58 -2.23
CA TRP A 126 -17.37 14.98 -3.03
C TRP A 126 -18.54 14.01 -2.91
N LEU A 127 -18.26 12.70 -2.93
CA LEU A 127 -19.29 11.67 -2.87
C LEU A 127 -19.88 11.47 -1.46
N ASN A 128 -19.09 11.74 -0.41
CA ASN A 128 -19.48 11.49 0.98
C ASN A 128 -19.96 12.73 1.73
N SER A 129 -19.36 13.88 1.46
CA SER A 129 -19.69 15.14 2.15
C SER A 129 -20.61 15.98 1.29
N LYS A 130 -21.74 16.40 1.86
CA LYS A 130 -22.61 17.40 1.25
C LYS A 130 -22.22 18.83 1.64
N ASP A 131 -21.14 18.98 2.39
CA ASP A 131 -20.68 20.27 2.89
C ASP A 131 -19.73 20.93 1.86
N ILE A 132 -20.14 22.10 1.37
CA ILE A 132 -19.43 22.86 0.37
C ILE A 132 -18.06 23.36 0.88
N VAL A 133 -17.95 23.63 2.18
CA VAL A 133 -16.69 24.11 2.79
C VAL A 133 -15.64 23.02 2.76
N THR A 134 -16.01 21.82 3.19
CA THR A 134 -15.11 20.64 3.17
C THR A 134 -14.66 20.31 1.74
N PHE A 135 -15.57 20.37 0.77
CA PHE A 135 -15.23 20.17 -0.64
C PHE A 135 -14.27 21.24 -1.16
N THR A 136 -14.52 22.51 -0.85
CA THR A 136 -13.68 23.62 -1.29
C THR A 136 -12.25 23.50 -0.73
N LEU A 137 -12.13 23.16 0.54
CA LEU A 137 -10.83 22.92 1.18
C LEU A 137 -10.08 21.74 0.53
N ALA A 138 -10.76 20.62 0.27
CA ALA A 138 -10.18 19.47 -0.42
C ALA A 138 -9.74 19.83 -1.85
N LEU A 139 -10.52 20.66 -2.56
CA LEU A 139 -10.19 21.14 -3.90
C LEU A 139 -8.92 22.01 -3.88
N ILE A 140 -8.84 22.98 -2.96
CA ILE A 140 -7.65 23.82 -2.80
C ILE A 140 -6.41 22.99 -2.51
N LEU A 141 -6.51 22.04 -1.58
CA LEU A 141 -5.40 21.11 -1.28
C LEU A 141 -4.97 20.30 -2.49
N SER A 142 -5.91 19.80 -3.28
CA SER A 142 -5.60 19.02 -4.49
C SER A 142 -4.89 19.88 -5.55
N ILE A 143 -5.30 21.13 -5.71
CA ILE A 143 -4.64 22.10 -6.61
C ILE A 143 -3.23 22.41 -6.13
N LEU A 144 -3.02 22.67 -4.84
CA LEU A 144 -1.70 22.92 -4.25
C LEU A 144 -0.75 21.73 -4.45
N VAL A 145 -1.24 20.51 -4.33
CA VAL A 145 -0.45 19.29 -4.61
C VAL A 145 0.00 19.26 -6.07
N VAL A 146 -0.89 19.59 -7.01
CA VAL A 146 -0.55 19.65 -8.44
C VAL A 146 0.47 20.76 -8.71
N GLU A 147 0.24 21.97 -8.19
CA GLU A 147 1.12 23.11 -8.36
C GLU A 147 2.55 22.80 -7.86
N ASN A 148 2.67 22.24 -6.67
CA ASN A 148 3.95 21.81 -6.12
C ASN A 148 4.66 20.77 -7.01
N ARG A 149 3.91 19.88 -7.68
CA ARG A 149 4.48 18.89 -8.60
C ARG A 149 4.91 19.49 -9.92
N VAL A 150 4.18 20.44 -10.43
CA VAL A 150 4.56 21.19 -11.63
C VAL A 150 5.78 22.07 -11.36
N GLY A 151 5.79 22.79 -10.24
CA GLY A 151 6.89 23.70 -9.88
C GLY A 151 8.22 23.01 -9.60
N SER A 152 8.18 21.79 -9.04
CA SER A 152 9.40 21.02 -8.76
C SER A 152 10.02 20.32 -9.99
N ASN A 153 9.42 20.43 -11.18
CA ASN A 153 9.81 19.69 -12.40
C ASN A 153 10.00 18.16 -12.19
N ALA A 154 9.47 17.64 -11.09
CA ALA A 154 9.63 16.23 -10.71
C ALA A 154 8.86 15.27 -11.63
N ARG A 155 7.83 15.79 -12.34
CA ARG A 155 6.96 15.03 -13.23
C ARG A 155 6.47 15.87 -14.41
N THR A 156 6.23 15.21 -15.54
CA THR A 156 5.63 15.88 -16.70
C THR A 156 4.17 16.22 -16.42
N LYS A 157 3.67 17.30 -17.04
CA LYS A 157 2.25 17.70 -16.91
C LYS A 157 1.30 16.55 -17.26
N ALA A 158 1.63 15.76 -18.28
CA ALA A 158 0.85 14.62 -18.71
C ALA A 158 0.78 13.52 -17.61
N GLU A 159 1.88 13.23 -16.92
CA GLU A 159 1.90 12.27 -15.80
C GLU A 159 1.05 12.71 -14.60
N ILE A 160 0.99 14.02 -14.36
CA ILE A 160 0.20 14.61 -13.29
C ILE A 160 -1.29 14.48 -13.62
N VAL A 161 -1.69 14.87 -14.84
CA VAL A 161 -3.09 14.79 -15.29
C VAL A 161 -3.55 13.33 -15.34
N PHE A 162 -2.73 12.43 -15.86
CA PHE A 162 -3.06 11.01 -15.92
C PHE A 162 -3.23 10.42 -14.51
N GLY A 163 -2.35 10.78 -13.56
CA GLY A 163 -2.50 10.37 -12.17
C GLY A 163 -3.82 10.87 -11.56
N ALA A 164 -4.17 12.14 -11.76
CA ALA A 164 -5.43 12.71 -11.30
C ALA A 164 -6.65 11.98 -11.87
N CYS A 165 -6.69 11.77 -13.18
CA CYS A 165 -7.76 11.03 -13.84
C CYS A 165 -7.89 9.59 -13.31
N MET A 166 -6.77 8.90 -13.13
CA MET A 166 -6.74 7.55 -12.58
C MET A 166 -7.32 7.50 -11.16
N GLY A 167 -6.94 8.46 -10.30
CA GLY A 167 -7.47 8.57 -8.95
C GLY A 167 -8.99 8.75 -8.92
N VAL A 168 -9.51 9.67 -9.74
CA VAL A 168 -10.96 9.91 -9.89
C VAL A 168 -11.68 8.66 -10.38
N LEU A 169 -11.19 8.03 -11.45
CA LEU A 169 -11.82 6.87 -12.07
C LEU A 169 -11.91 5.67 -11.12
N ILE A 170 -10.85 5.37 -10.36
CA ILE A 170 -10.86 4.24 -9.43
C ILE A 170 -11.91 4.47 -8.32
N VAL A 171 -11.98 5.69 -7.76
CA VAL A 171 -12.98 6.02 -6.74
C VAL A 171 -14.39 5.91 -7.30
N LEU A 172 -14.66 6.49 -8.47
CA LEU A 172 -15.98 6.41 -9.13
C LEU A 172 -16.39 4.97 -9.43
N LEU A 173 -15.46 4.12 -9.88
CA LEU A 173 -15.72 2.70 -10.12
C LEU A 173 -16.13 1.97 -8.84
N ILE A 174 -15.43 2.20 -7.73
CA ILE A 174 -15.72 1.53 -6.47
C ILE A 174 -17.07 1.96 -5.93
N TYR A 175 -17.36 3.27 -5.96
CA TYR A 175 -18.66 3.78 -5.52
C TYR A 175 -19.79 3.34 -6.45
N GLY A 176 -19.56 3.33 -7.76
CA GLY A 176 -20.53 2.83 -8.75
C GLY A 176 -20.88 1.36 -8.55
N LEU A 177 -19.87 0.50 -8.35
CA LEU A 177 -20.07 -0.92 -8.09
C LEU A 177 -20.84 -1.19 -6.79
N THR A 178 -20.64 -0.37 -5.75
CA THR A 178 -21.37 -0.51 -4.49
C THR A 178 -22.81 -0.07 -4.61
N ILE A 179 -23.11 1.00 -5.35
CA ILE A 179 -24.50 1.46 -5.58
C ILE A 179 -25.26 0.44 -6.41
N PHE A 180 -24.64 -0.15 -7.45
CA PHE A 180 -25.29 -1.16 -8.31
C PHE A 180 -25.63 -2.47 -7.57
N LYS A 181 -24.96 -2.77 -6.47
CA LYS A 181 -25.15 -4.00 -5.68
C LYS A 181 -26.21 -3.84 -4.58
N ILE A 182 -26.69 -2.60 -4.32
CA ILE A 182 -27.70 -2.27 -3.32
C ILE A 182 -29.11 -2.19 -3.95
N GLN A 183 -29.22 -2.08 -5.28
CA GLN A 183 -30.45 -2.23 -6.03
C GLN A 183 -30.72 -3.69 -6.39
#